data_ac2c50174ea979396da7b47c57b5f0b0
#
_entry.id   ac2c50174ea979396da7b47c57b5f0b0
#
_cell.length_a   1.000
_cell.length_b   1.000
_cell.length_c   1.000
_cell.angle_alpha   90.00
_cell.angle_beta   90.00
_cell.angle_gamma   90.00
#
_symmetry.space_group_name_H-M   'P 1'
#
loop_
_entity.id
_entity.type
_entity.pdbx_description
1 polymer ?
#
loop_
_entity_poly.entity_id
_entity_poly.type
_entity_poly.pdbx_seq_one_letter_code
_entity_poly.pdbx_strand_id
1 'polypeptide(L)'
;MALTRRHLLASGLAAPAIMSLGLNAARAATTLKLSHQFPGGTIDEGDFRDRMCRKFAQAIAERSKGALEVQVYPGSSLMKTNAQFAAMRKGALDMSLYPSPYAGGEIPEMNIGLMPALVSSYEQAIAWKKAPVGRKLTELLDQKGIILVSWVWQSGGVASRERPLYAPSDAKGLKVRGG
;
A
#
# COMPACT_ATOMS: atom_id res chain seq x y z
N MET A 1 -6.31 -66.12 43.02
CA MET A 1 -5.45 -65.03 43.51
C MET A 1 -6.20 -63.70 43.34
N ALA A 2 -6.75 -63.15 44.42
CA ALA A 2 -7.61 -61.98 44.38
C ALA A 2 -6.70 -60.73 44.47
N LEU A 3 -6.76 -59.85 43.45
CA LEU A 3 -6.11 -58.56 43.45
C LEU A 3 -6.82 -57.63 44.42
N THR A 4 -6.17 -57.29 45.50
CA THR A 4 -6.69 -56.39 46.52
C THR A 4 -6.54 -54.95 46.09
N ARG A 5 -7.61 -54.12 46.38
CA ARG A 5 -7.70 -52.67 46.05
C ARG A 5 -6.52 -51.81 46.50
N ARG A 6 -5.59 -52.34 47.31
CA ARG A 6 -4.40 -51.62 47.78
C ARG A 6 -3.27 -51.49 46.76
N HIS A 7 -3.24 -52.30 45.71
CA HIS A 7 -2.17 -52.25 44.67
C HIS A 7 -2.51 -51.25 43.54
N LEU A 8 -3.71 -50.69 43.53
CA LEU A 8 -4.15 -49.69 42.51
C LEU A 8 -3.82 -48.25 42.91
N LEU A 9 -3.37 -47.98 44.12
CA LEU A 9 -3.04 -46.62 44.60
C LEU A 9 -1.57 -46.29 44.57
N ALA A 10 -0.70 -47.20 44.20
CA ALA A 10 0.75 -46.98 44.17
C ALA A 10 1.32 -46.59 42.79
N SER A 11 0.50 -46.62 41.74
CA SER A 11 0.93 -46.29 40.38
C SER A 11 0.52 -44.90 39.88
N GLY A 12 0.03 -44.04 40.78
CA GLY A 12 -0.62 -42.78 40.41
C GLY A 12 0.22 -41.49 40.55
N LEU A 13 1.53 -41.57 40.71
CA LEU A 13 2.41 -40.40 40.88
C LEU A 13 3.53 -40.31 39.86
N ALA A 14 3.26 -40.69 38.62
CA ALA A 14 4.04 -40.21 37.51
C ALA A 14 3.36 -38.90 37.05
N ALA A 15 3.71 -37.79 37.70
CA ALA A 15 3.38 -36.47 37.17
C ALA A 15 4.00 -36.40 35.76
N PRO A 16 3.24 -36.11 34.69
CA PRO A 16 3.87 -35.79 33.44
C PRO A 16 4.69 -34.53 33.69
N ALA A 17 6.04 -34.66 33.60
CA ALA A 17 6.91 -33.54 33.40
C ALA A 17 6.43 -32.89 32.07
N ILE A 18 5.53 -31.92 32.17
CA ILE A 18 5.27 -31.02 31.07
C ILE A 18 6.59 -30.31 30.87
N MET A 19 7.44 -30.84 29.98
CA MET A 19 8.48 -30.07 29.36
C MET A 19 7.74 -28.88 28.76
N SER A 20 7.87 -27.73 29.39
CA SER A 20 7.64 -26.43 28.79
C SER A 20 8.74 -26.25 27.73
N LEU A 21 8.66 -27.05 26.65
CA LEU A 21 9.19 -26.63 25.38
C LEU A 21 8.57 -25.28 25.14
N GLY A 22 9.40 -24.24 25.24
CA GLY A 22 9.00 -22.87 24.92
C GLY A 22 8.44 -22.91 23.51
N LEU A 23 7.12 -23.14 23.44
CA LEU A 23 6.34 -22.85 22.26
C LEU A 23 6.43 -21.34 22.14
N ASN A 24 7.51 -20.88 21.48
CA ASN A 24 7.43 -19.64 20.73
C ASN A 24 6.23 -19.86 19.82
N ALA A 25 5.04 -19.52 20.32
CA ALA A 25 3.87 -19.49 19.49
C ALA A 25 4.25 -18.61 18.29
N ALA A 26 4.50 -19.26 17.16
CA ALA A 26 4.78 -18.58 15.91
C ALA A 26 3.54 -17.69 15.70
N ARG A 27 3.66 -16.42 16.10
CA ARG A 27 2.58 -15.45 15.95
C ARG A 27 2.37 -15.34 14.46
N ALA A 28 1.23 -15.80 13.98
CA ALA A 28 0.90 -15.71 12.57
C ALA A 28 1.13 -14.27 12.12
N ALA A 29 1.87 -14.09 11.02
CA ALA A 29 2.11 -12.76 10.48
C ALA A 29 0.79 -12.07 10.18
N THR A 30 0.67 -10.81 10.53
CA THR A 30 -0.47 -9.99 10.08
C THR A 30 -0.24 -9.62 8.63
N THR A 31 -1.13 -10.06 7.75
CA THR A 31 -1.05 -9.80 6.31
C THR A 31 -1.81 -8.52 5.97
N LEU A 32 -1.14 -7.58 5.30
CA LEU A 32 -1.69 -6.33 4.80
C LEU A 32 -1.77 -6.40 3.27
N LYS A 33 -2.88 -5.96 2.69
CA LYS A 33 -3.12 -5.92 1.24
C LYS A 33 -2.76 -4.55 0.70
N LEU A 34 -1.83 -4.51 -0.27
CA LEU A 34 -1.46 -3.30 -1.01
C LEU A 34 -1.88 -3.44 -2.47
N SER A 35 -2.80 -2.62 -2.95
CA SER A 35 -3.28 -2.64 -4.34
C SER A 35 -2.81 -1.42 -5.12
N HIS A 36 -2.56 -1.60 -6.43
CA HIS A 36 -2.29 -0.50 -7.36
C HIS A 36 -2.68 -0.85 -8.80
N GLN A 37 -2.80 0.18 -9.65
CA GLN A 37 -3.23 0.02 -11.05
C GLN A 37 -2.10 -0.27 -12.04
N PHE A 38 -0.85 -0.16 -11.62
CA PHE A 38 0.31 -0.25 -12.51
C PHE A 38 0.64 -1.69 -12.87
N PRO A 39 1.28 -1.94 -14.05
CA PRO A 39 1.68 -3.29 -14.42
C PRO A 39 2.54 -3.95 -13.35
N GLY A 40 2.32 -5.23 -13.13
CA GLY A 40 3.11 -6.03 -12.21
C GLY A 40 4.44 -6.48 -12.84
N GLY A 41 5.38 -6.82 -11.98
CA GLY A 41 6.69 -7.35 -12.33
C GLY A 41 7.31 -8.11 -11.17
N THR A 42 8.63 -8.04 -11.06
CA THR A 42 9.41 -8.54 -9.94
C THR A 42 9.93 -7.38 -9.07
N ILE A 43 10.73 -7.70 -8.07
CA ILE A 43 11.37 -6.66 -7.24
C ILE A 43 12.41 -5.83 -8.02
N ASP A 44 12.99 -6.42 -9.08
CA ASP A 44 14.07 -5.82 -9.87
C ASP A 44 13.66 -5.43 -11.29
N GLU A 45 12.59 -6.02 -11.83
CA GLU A 45 12.15 -5.82 -13.20
C GLU A 45 10.69 -5.39 -13.28
N GLY A 46 10.33 -4.67 -14.35
CA GLY A 46 8.99 -4.19 -14.63
C GLY A 46 8.77 -2.74 -14.23
N ASP A 47 7.52 -2.36 -13.99
CA ASP A 47 7.14 -0.99 -13.64
C ASP A 47 7.78 -0.54 -12.31
N PHE A 48 8.43 0.63 -12.31
CA PHE A 48 9.14 1.11 -11.12
C PHE A 48 8.25 1.28 -9.90
N ARG A 49 6.95 1.53 -10.09
CA ARG A 49 5.96 1.70 -9.03
C ARG A 49 5.61 0.38 -8.35
N ASP A 50 5.48 -0.69 -9.15
CA ASP A 50 5.33 -2.05 -8.63
C ASP A 50 6.59 -2.50 -7.88
N ARG A 51 7.77 -2.29 -8.48
CA ARG A 51 9.05 -2.58 -7.82
C ARG A 51 9.20 -1.87 -6.48
N MET A 52 8.79 -0.60 -6.42
CA MET A 52 8.80 0.17 -5.16
C MET A 52 7.87 -0.46 -4.11
N CYS A 53 6.66 -0.88 -4.49
CA CYS A 53 5.73 -1.55 -3.59
C CYS A 53 6.30 -2.88 -3.09
N ARG A 54 6.98 -3.66 -3.95
CA ARG A 54 7.62 -4.92 -3.56
C ARG A 54 8.81 -4.69 -2.62
N LYS A 55 9.66 -3.69 -2.88
CA LYS A 55 10.74 -3.30 -1.97
C LYS A 55 10.23 -2.82 -0.62
N PHE A 56 9.13 -2.08 -0.62
CA PHE A 56 8.45 -1.69 0.61
C PHE A 56 7.94 -2.92 1.38
N ALA A 57 7.29 -3.87 0.71
CA ALA A 57 6.81 -5.10 1.31
C ALA A 57 7.94 -5.92 1.94
N GLN A 58 9.05 -6.08 1.22
CA GLN A 58 10.25 -6.75 1.72
C GLN A 58 10.80 -6.04 2.98
N ALA A 59 10.96 -4.73 2.92
CA ALA A 59 11.49 -3.95 4.05
C ALA A 59 10.58 -4.03 5.29
N ILE A 60 9.26 -4.10 5.11
CA ILE A 60 8.31 -4.30 6.21
C ILE A 60 8.50 -5.69 6.84
N ALA A 61 8.57 -6.74 6.03
CA ALA A 61 8.78 -8.11 6.53
C ALA A 61 10.10 -8.22 7.32
N GLU A 62 11.19 -7.68 6.78
CA GLU A 62 12.50 -7.69 7.43
C GLU A 62 12.49 -6.89 8.74
N ARG A 63 11.98 -5.66 8.75
CA ARG A 63 11.98 -4.79 9.94
C ARG A 63 11.04 -5.27 11.02
N SER A 64 9.92 -5.90 10.65
CA SER A 64 8.99 -6.49 11.59
C SER A 64 9.41 -7.88 12.07
N LYS A 65 10.54 -8.41 11.56
CA LYS A 65 11.00 -9.78 11.81
C LYS A 65 9.91 -10.83 11.49
N GLY A 66 9.19 -10.60 10.39
CA GLY A 66 8.10 -11.47 9.93
C GLY A 66 6.76 -11.28 10.65
N ALA A 67 6.63 -10.32 11.57
CA ALA A 67 5.36 -10.06 12.23
C ALA A 67 4.32 -9.39 11.30
N LEU A 68 4.78 -8.71 10.25
CA LEU A 68 3.94 -8.10 9.22
C LEU A 68 4.36 -8.61 7.84
N GLU A 69 3.40 -8.92 7.00
CA GLU A 69 3.55 -9.25 5.59
C GLU A 69 2.71 -8.31 4.76
N VAL A 70 3.26 -7.79 3.66
CA VAL A 70 2.51 -6.97 2.70
C VAL A 70 2.38 -7.73 1.40
N GLN A 71 1.14 -8.07 1.02
CA GLN A 71 0.82 -8.69 -0.26
C GLN A 71 0.50 -7.62 -1.29
N VAL A 72 1.27 -7.60 -2.40
CA VAL A 72 1.13 -6.61 -3.47
C VAL A 72 0.23 -7.14 -4.57
N TYR A 73 -0.81 -6.39 -4.91
CA TYR A 73 -1.81 -6.68 -5.95
C TYR A 73 -1.70 -5.65 -7.09
N PRO A 74 -0.88 -5.93 -8.13
CA PRO A 74 -0.68 -5.03 -9.26
C PRO A 74 -1.84 -5.07 -10.26
N GLY A 75 -1.86 -4.12 -11.19
CA GLY A 75 -2.78 -4.11 -12.35
C GLY A 75 -4.25 -4.03 -11.97
N SER A 76 -4.59 -3.49 -10.80
CA SER A 76 -5.97 -3.49 -10.27
C SER A 76 -6.55 -4.91 -10.09
N SER A 77 -5.68 -5.91 -9.86
CA SER A 77 -6.09 -7.33 -9.76
C SER A 77 -7.01 -7.63 -8.57
N LEU A 78 -6.89 -6.85 -7.49
CA LEU A 78 -7.74 -7.01 -6.31
C LEU A 78 -9.06 -6.23 -6.47
N MET A 79 -8.98 -4.99 -6.95
CA MET A 79 -10.15 -4.13 -7.19
C MET A 79 -9.79 -2.97 -8.13
N LYS A 80 -10.80 -2.41 -8.79
CA LYS A 80 -10.64 -1.24 -9.66
C LYS A 80 -10.10 -0.04 -8.88
N THR A 81 -9.23 0.75 -9.50
CA THR A 81 -8.58 1.90 -8.86
C THR A 81 -9.56 2.85 -8.20
N ASN A 82 -10.63 3.21 -8.89
CA ASN A 82 -11.64 4.14 -8.36
C ASN A 82 -12.35 3.63 -7.08
N ALA A 83 -12.33 2.33 -6.82
CA ALA A 83 -12.92 1.74 -5.63
C ALA A 83 -11.95 1.71 -4.43
N GLN A 84 -10.65 1.87 -4.66
CA GLN A 84 -9.63 1.66 -3.64
C GLN A 84 -9.71 2.67 -2.49
N PHE A 85 -10.00 3.95 -2.78
CA PHE A 85 -10.13 4.97 -1.74
C PHE A 85 -11.27 4.64 -0.75
N ALA A 86 -12.44 4.33 -1.27
CA ALA A 86 -13.57 3.93 -0.44
C ALA A 86 -13.32 2.60 0.29
N ALA A 87 -12.59 1.67 -0.33
CA ALA A 87 -12.23 0.39 0.28
C ALA A 87 -11.27 0.56 1.46
N MET A 88 -10.25 1.43 1.35
CA MET A 88 -9.35 1.75 2.46
C MET A 88 -10.12 2.37 3.63
N ARG A 89 -11.00 3.32 3.38
CA ARG A 89 -11.83 3.94 4.44
C ARG A 89 -12.75 2.95 5.17
N LYS A 90 -13.16 1.89 4.48
CA LYS A 90 -14.01 0.83 5.05
C LYS A 90 -13.22 -0.34 5.66
N GLY A 91 -11.89 -0.30 5.60
CA GLY A 91 -11.03 -1.40 6.06
C GLY A 91 -11.07 -2.65 5.17
N ALA A 92 -11.61 -2.58 3.96
CA ALA A 92 -11.61 -3.69 3.00
C ALA A 92 -10.29 -3.81 2.24
N LEU A 93 -9.50 -2.74 2.22
CA LEU A 93 -8.14 -2.66 1.68
C LEU A 93 -7.26 -1.94 2.71
N ASP A 94 -6.07 -2.47 2.97
CA ASP A 94 -5.18 -1.89 3.97
C ASP A 94 -4.35 -0.74 3.40
N MET A 95 -3.85 -0.87 2.16
CA MET A 95 -2.93 0.09 1.54
C MET A 95 -3.17 0.20 0.04
N SER A 96 -2.84 1.36 -0.52
CA SER A 96 -2.83 1.56 -1.97
C SER A 96 -1.70 2.49 -2.39
N LEU A 97 -1.04 2.16 -3.49
CA LEU A 97 -0.30 3.16 -4.27
C LEU A 97 -1.30 3.83 -5.22
N TYR A 98 -1.85 4.95 -4.77
CA TYR A 98 -3.04 5.55 -5.32
C TYR A 98 -2.75 6.92 -5.94
N PRO A 99 -3.09 7.14 -7.21
CA PRO A 99 -2.99 8.47 -7.79
C PRO A 99 -3.98 9.43 -7.10
N SER A 100 -3.45 10.43 -6.41
CA SER A 100 -4.23 11.34 -5.58
C SER A 100 -5.45 11.98 -6.26
N PRO A 101 -5.44 12.31 -7.57
CA PRO A 101 -6.60 12.91 -8.23
C PRO A 101 -7.84 12.02 -8.30
N TYR A 102 -7.69 10.71 -8.20
CA TYR A 102 -8.86 9.82 -8.14
C TYR A 102 -9.69 9.98 -6.85
N ALA A 103 -9.10 10.59 -5.82
CA ALA A 103 -9.82 11.01 -4.62
C ALA A 103 -10.52 12.37 -4.78
N GLY A 104 -10.32 13.06 -5.92
CA GLY A 104 -10.83 14.43 -6.16
C GLY A 104 -12.34 14.58 -6.08
N GLY A 105 -13.10 13.50 -6.25
CA GLY A 105 -14.55 13.52 -6.03
C GLY A 105 -14.96 13.64 -4.56
N GLU A 106 -14.10 13.17 -3.63
CA GLU A 106 -14.33 13.25 -2.19
C GLU A 106 -13.47 14.33 -1.50
N ILE A 107 -12.33 14.66 -2.09
CA ILE A 107 -11.38 15.69 -1.62
C ILE A 107 -10.91 16.45 -2.87
N PRO A 108 -11.64 17.52 -3.28
CA PRO A 108 -11.32 18.26 -4.51
C PRO A 108 -9.88 18.79 -4.56
N GLU A 109 -9.29 19.09 -3.41
CA GLU A 109 -7.92 19.59 -3.28
C GLU A 109 -6.87 18.56 -3.76
N MET A 110 -7.19 17.27 -3.79
CA MET A 110 -6.28 16.24 -4.31
C MET A 110 -5.94 16.39 -5.79
N ASN A 111 -6.76 17.15 -6.55
CA ASN A 111 -6.48 17.45 -7.95
C ASN A 111 -5.31 18.43 -8.13
N ILE A 112 -4.88 19.13 -7.09
CA ILE A 112 -3.77 20.10 -7.18
C ILE A 112 -2.48 19.46 -7.70
N GLY A 113 -2.24 18.18 -7.41
CA GLY A 113 -1.08 17.44 -7.89
C GLY A 113 -1.00 17.25 -9.40
N LEU A 114 -2.11 17.47 -10.12
CA LEU A 114 -2.17 17.41 -11.59
C LEU A 114 -2.03 18.80 -12.26
N MET A 115 -1.94 19.87 -11.48
CA MET A 115 -1.82 21.21 -12.06
C MET A 115 -0.53 21.33 -12.87
N PRO A 116 -0.61 21.65 -14.18
CA PRO A 116 0.56 21.78 -15.02
C PRO A 116 1.57 22.80 -14.45
N ALA A 117 2.84 22.48 -14.51
CA ALA A 117 3.96 23.33 -14.06
C ALA A 117 3.94 23.74 -12.57
N LEU A 118 3.02 23.21 -11.76
CA LEU A 118 2.97 23.55 -10.33
C LEU A 118 4.21 23.02 -9.56
N VAL A 119 4.65 21.81 -9.90
CA VAL A 119 5.87 21.21 -9.38
C VAL A 119 6.80 20.93 -10.55
N SER A 120 7.85 21.72 -10.68
CA SER A 120 8.74 21.70 -11.85
C SER A 120 10.07 20.97 -11.62
N SER A 121 10.36 20.57 -10.36
CA SER A 121 11.57 19.81 -10.04
C SER A 121 11.34 18.81 -8.93
N TYR A 122 12.26 17.82 -8.81
CA TYR A 122 12.22 16.85 -7.71
C TYR A 122 12.52 17.49 -6.35
N GLU A 123 13.32 18.55 -6.30
CA GLU A 123 13.59 19.31 -5.07
C GLU A 123 12.30 19.95 -4.53
N GLN A 124 11.50 20.54 -5.41
CA GLN A 124 10.17 21.07 -5.05
C GLN A 124 9.24 19.95 -4.61
N ALA A 125 9.24 18.82 -5.32
CA ALA A 125 8.45 17.65 -4.97
C ALA A 125 8.80 17.10 -3.58
N ILE A 126 10.08 17.02 -3.24
CA ILE A 126 10.55 16.60 -1.92
C ILE A 126 10.16 17.61 -0.84
N ALA A 127 10.27 18.91 -1.14
CA ALA A 127 9.90 19.99 -0.24
C ALA A 127 8.38 20.01 0.05
N TRP A 128 7.56 19.50 -0.87
CA TRP A 128 6.10 19.43 -0.76
C TRP A 128 5.63 18.83 0.57
N LYS A 129 6.27 17.78 1.03
CA LYS A 129 5.94 17.11 2.30
C LYS A 129 5.97 18.07 3.51
N LYS A 130 6.88 19.05 3.50
CA LYS A 130 7.02 20.03 4.59
C LYS A 130 6.32 21.36 4.28
N ALA A 131 5.89 21.58 3.06
CA ALA A 131 5.19 22.79 2.64
C ALA A 131 3.76 22.85 3.23
N PRO A 132 3.17 24.06 3.38
CA PRO A 132 1.79 24.18 3.85
C PRO A 132 0.79 23.37 3.05
N VAL A 133 0.95 23.33 1.73
CA VAL A 133 0.08 22.54 0.82
C VAL A 133 0.14 21.06 1.12
N GLY A 134 1.34 20.48 1.27
CA GLY A 134 1.48 19.06 1.56
C GLY A 134 0.92 18.69 2.93
N ARG A 135 1.13 19.54 3.94
CA ARG A 135 0.50 19.37 5.27
C ARG A 135 -1.01 19.43 5.19
N LYS A 136 -1.57 20.38 4.42
CA LYS A 136 -3.02 20.50 4.26
C LYS A 136 -3.63 19.28 3.59
N LEU A 137 -3.01 18.76 2.54
CA LEU A 137 -3.47 17.54 1.87
C LEU A 137 -3.39 16.31 2.79
N THR A 138 -2.34 16.21 3.60
CA THR A 138 -2.21 15.13 4.61
C THR A 138 -3.32 15.21 5.64
N GLU A 139 -3.61 16.41 6.16
CA GLU A 139 -4.70 16.64 7.10
C GLU A 139 -6.07 16.26 6.51
N LEU A 140 -6.34 16.63 5.25
CA LEU A 140 -7.59 16.29 4.57
C LEU A 140 -7.77 14.77 4.40
N LEU A 141 -6.69 14.05 4.13
CA LEU A 141 -6.70 12.58 4.07
C LEU A 141 -6.97 11.97 5.46
N ASP A 142 -6.30 12.49 6.50
CA ASP A 142 -6.47 12.03 7.87
C ASP A 142 -7.90 12.22 8.36
N GLN A 143 -8.55 13.35 8.03
CA GLN A 143 -9.97 13.59 8.31
C GLN A 143 -10.91 12.57 7.63
N LYS A 144 -10.44 11.90 6.58
CA LYS A 144 -11.15 10.81 5.91
C LYS A 144 -10.75 9.41 6.43
N GLY A 145 -9.90 9.34 7.44
CA GLY A 145 -9.39 8.08 8.00
C GLY A 145 -8.29 7.44 7.14
N ILE A 146 -7.61 8.21 6.29
CA ILE A 146 -6.53 7.75 5.42
C ILE A 146 -5.20 8.33 5.89
N ILE A 147 -4.25 7.48 6.19
CA ILE A 147 -2.89 7.87 6.55
C ILE A 147 -2.02 7.92 5.30
N LEU A 148 -1.41 9.07 5.02
CA LEU A 148 -0.44 9.21 3.95
C LEU A 148 0.94 8.73 4.40
N VAL A 149 1.38 7.57 3.91
CA VAL A 149 2.67 6.98 4.25
C VAL A 149 3.81 7.70 3.53
N SER A 150 3.67 7.96 2.24
CA SER A 150 4.69 8.63 1.43
C SER A 150 4.11 9.29 0.19
N TRP A 151 4.79 10.33 -0.29
CA TRP A 151 4.57 10.92 -1.60
C TRP A 151 5.42 10.20 -2.64
N VAL A 152 4.81 9.88 -3.79
CA VAL A 152 5.51 9.33 -4.95
C VAL A 152 5.34 10.29 -6.11
N TRP A 153 6.44 10.84 -6.59
CA TRP A 153 6.45 11.81 -7.67
C TRP A 153 6.97 11.19 -8.95
N GLN A 154 6.32 11.52 -10.05
CA GLN A 154 6.75 11.15 -11.39
C GLN A 154 6.52 12.32 -12.33
N SER A 155 7.34 12.43 -13.37
CA SER A 155 7.10 13.38 -14.44
C SER A 155 5.83 13.02 -15.20
N GLY A 156 5.02 14.02 -15.50
CA GLY A 156 3.89 13.92 -16.41
C GLY A 156 4.23 14.59 -17.74
N GLY A 157 3.51 14.20 -18.80
CA GLY A 157 3.68 14.80 -20.11
C GLY A 157 2.47 14.50 -21.00
N VAL A 158 2.44 15.17 -22.15
CA VAL A 158 1.45 14.95 -23.20
C VAL A 158 2.08 14.10 -24.28
N ALA A 159 1.40 13.02 -24.68
CA ALA A 159 1.77 12.20 -25.83
C ALA A 159 0.73 12.36 -26.94
N SER A 160 1.19 12.49 -28.17
CA SER A 160 0.35 12.52 -29.37
C SER A 160 0.67 11.34 -30.28
N ARG A 161 -0.36 10.77 -30.88
CA ARG A 161 -0.23 9.61 -31.76
C ARG A 161 0.27 9.96 -33.16
N GLU A 162 -0.21 11.04 -33.74
CA GLU A 162 -0.06 11.32 -35.17
C GLU A 162 0.92 12.45 -35.46
N ARG A 163 1.01 13.45 -34.60
CA ARG A 163 1.86 14.62 -34.80
C ARG A 163 2.40 15.16 -33.47
N PRO A 164 3.58 15.76 -33.47
CA PRO A 164 4.08 16.49 -32.31
C PRO A 164 3.16 17.68 -31.94
N LEU A 165 3.05 17.96 -30.66
CA LEU A 165 2.33 19.12 -30.15
C LEU A 165 3.34 20.08 -29.54
N TYR A 166 3.65 21.17 -30.21
CA TYR A 166 4.62 22.17 -29.76
C TYR A 166 3.96 23.41 -29.15
N ALA A 167 2.74 23.70 -29.56
CA ALA A 167 1.98 24.87 -29.10
C ALA A 167 0.53 24.48 -28.75
N PRO A 168 -0.16 25.27 -27.93
CA PRO A 168 -1.56 25.03 -27.58
C PRO A 168 -2.49 24.95 -28.82
N SER A 169 -2.18 25.71 -29.88
CA SER A 169 -2.92 25.64 -31.17
C SER A 169 -2.91 24.27 -31.81
N ASP A 170 -1.87 23.46 -31.58
CA ASP A 170 -1.73 22.13 -32.17
C ASP A 170 -2.72 21.13 -31.57
N ALA A 171 -3.22 21.42 -30.38
CA ALA A 171 -4.21 20.60 -29.68
C ALA A 171 -5.65 20.87 -30.15
N LYS A 172 -5.88 21.90 -30.99
CA LYS A 172 -7.22 22.26 -31.43
C LYS A 172 -7.85 21.10 -32.22
N GLY A 173 -9.07 20.72 -31.79
CA GLY A 173 -9.83 19.63 -32.41
C GLY A 173 -9.39 18.20 -32.02
N LEU A 174 -8.34 18.04 -31.20
CA LEU A 174 -7.94 16.75 -30.70
C LEU A 174 -8.81 16.30 -29.52
N LYS A 175 -9.12 15.00 -29.50
CA LYS A 175 -9.68 14.36 -28.29
C LYS A 175 -8.51 14.02 -27.36
N VAL A 176 -8.46 14.67 -26.23
CA VAL A 176 -7.42 14.46 -25.21
C VAL A 176 -7.98 13.63 -24.07
N ARG A 177 -7.24 12.60 -23.64
CA ARG A 177 -7.52 11.90 -22.40
C ARG A 177 -6.80 12.64 -21.26
N GLY A 178 -7.58 13.10 -20.31
CA GLY A 178 -7.06 13.57 -19.02
C GLY A 178 -6.83 12.42 -18.03
N GLY A 179 -6.09 12.69 -16.97
CA GLY A 179 -5.91 11.78 -15.84
C GLY A 179 -7.12 11.78 -14.92
#